data_6955551b9818d0b5228b49de41a0d164
#
_entry.id   6955551b9818d0b5228b49de41a0d164
#
_cell.length_a   1.000
_cell.length_b   1.000
_cell.length_c   1.000
_cell.angle_alpha   90.00
_cell.angle_beta   90.00
_cell.angle_gamma   90.00
#
_symmetry.space_group_name_H-M   'P 1'
#
loop_
_entity.id
_entity.type
_entity.pdbx_description
1 polymer ?
#
loop_
_entity_poly.entity_id
_entity_poly.type
_entity_poly.pdbx_seq_one_letter_code
_entity_poly.pdbx_strand_id
1 'polypeptide(L)'
;MLIIKRCEDMDNKIGFMKIMQSVDAFFPIGAFTLSNGLESYVLEDWIRTPEDLKQYLDGFLHTFCYQDLGLMHLAYEHADDKEFIAKLHELAGAMKIPMEVRIGSSRMGKRFVKALERMDDKAPLVEWYKDGFHPIALGIYASSCGIDEEQLLTMYGYGTISAIVNNAVKLVPLSQMEGQRILHGCFPVLEQCVKKTLDVTIDELGVSAVANDIHCMRHERLYTRQYMS
;
A
#
# COMPACT_ATOMS: atom_id res chain seq x y z
N MET A 1 26.50 27.64 8.03
CA MET A 1 25.37 27.46 7.08
C MET A 1 25.52 26.30 6.09
N LEU A 2 26.67 26.13 5.44
CA LEU A 2 26.89 25.00 4.48
C LEU A 2 26.97 23.61 5.14
N ILE A 3 27.49 23.50 6.36
CA ILE A 3 27.63 22.20 7.07
C ILE A 3 26.27 21.69 7.59
N ILE A 4 25.43 22.60 8.12
CA ILE A 4 24.08 22.25 8.62
C ILE A 4 23.20 21.74 7.46
N LYS A 5 23.20 22.46 6.32
CA LYS A 5 22.46 22.04 5.12
C LYS A 5 22.92 20.69 4.55
N ARG A 6 24.20 20.33 4.75
CA ARG A 6 24.76 19.04 4.31
C ARG A 6 24.38 17.89 5.24
N CYS A 7 24.14 18.15 6.53
CA CYS A 7 23.63 17.15 7.47
C CYS A 7 22.13 16.89 7.24
N GLU A 8 21.31 17.91 7.07
CA GLU A 8 19.89 17.80 6.73
C GLU A 8 19.67 17.04 5.40
N ASP A 9 20.49 17.35 4.36
CA ASP A 9 20.46 16.64 3.07
C ASP A 9 20.92 15.17 3.17
N MET A 10 21.80 14.84 4.11
CA MET A 10 22.26 13.46 4.34
C MET A 10 21.20 12.64 5.10
N ASP A 11 20.57 13.22 6.11
CA ASP A 11 19.51 12.58 6.89
C ASP A 11 18.29 12.30 6.01
N ASN A 12 17.93 13.20 5.11
CA ASN A 12 16.85 13.00 4.14
C ASN A 12 17.14 11.83 3.17
N LYS A 13 18.39 11.67 2.70
CA LYS A 13 18.77 10.53 1.84
C LYS A 13 18.72 9.19 2.55
N ILE A 14 19.09 9.15 3.83
CA ILE A 14 18.99 7.93 4.63
C ILE A 14 17.52 7.58 4.89
N GLY A 15 16.68 8.57 5.24
CA GLY A 15 15.24 8.40 5.37
C GLY A 15 14.61 7.85 4.09
N PHE A 16 14.94 8.42 2.93
CA PHE A 16 14.51 7.95 1.63
C PHE A 16 14.88 6.48 1.38
N MET A 17 16.15 6.08 1.68
CA MET A 17 16.59 4.69 1.52
C MET A 17 15.87 3.73 2.48
N LYS A 18 15.57 4.14 3.72
CA LYS A 18 14.79 3.35 4.68
C LYS A 18 13.38 3.07 4.14
N ILE A 19 12.72 4.07 3.55
CA ILE A 19 11.39 3.88 2.99
C ILE A 19 11.45 3.08 1.69
N MET A 20 12.42 3.32 0.82
CA MET A 20 12.66 2.47 -0.36
C MET A 20 12.78 0.99 0.04
N GLN A 21 13.58 0.69 1.07
CA GLN A 21 13.71 -0.66 1.61
C GLN A 21 12.39 -1.21 2.12
N SER A 22 11.60 -0.37 2.81
CA SER A 22 10.32 -0.77 3.43
C SER A 22 9.23 -1.13 2.42
N VAL A 23 9.26 -0.54 1.22
CA VAL A 23 8.30 -0.82 0.13
C VAL A 23 8.83 -1.82 -0.89
N ASP A 24 10.07 -2.29 -0.73
CA ASP A 24 10.66 -3.29 -1.62
C ASP A 24 9.95 -4.63 -1.51
N ALA A 25 9.85 -5.35 -2.62
CA ALA A 25 9.19 -6.66 -2.69
C ALA A 25 9.86 -7.73 -1.79
N PHE A 26 11.16 -7.58 -1.47
CA PHE A 26 11.90 -8.46 -0.55
C PHE A 26 11.70 -8.09 0.93
N PHE A 27 11.08 -6.96 1.24
CA PHE A 27 10.83 -6.62 2.62
C PHE A 27 9.92 -7.69 3.26
N PRO A 28 10.26 -8.24 4.45
CA PRO A 28 9.71 -9.50 4.93
C PRO A 28 8.31 -9.36 5.57
N ILE A 29 7.40 -8.61 4.92
CA ILE A 29 6.00 -8.44 5.34
C ILE A 29 5.02 -9.36 4.61
N GLY A 30 5.42 -9.91 3.44
CA GLY A 30 4.61 -10.81 2.64
C GLY A 30 3.62 -10.09 1.70
N ALA A 31 3.88 -8.84 1.33
CA ALA A 31 3.02 -8.06 0.43
C ALA A 31 2.80 -8.71 -0.95
N PHE A 32 3.79 -9.45 -1.45
CA PHE A 32 3.74 -10.15 -2.73
C PHE A 32 2.72 -11.31 -2.77
N THR A 33 2.19 -11.73 -1.61
CA THR A 33 1.19 -12.80 -1.53
C THR A 33 -0.25 -12.31 -1.68
N LEU A 34 -0.46 -11.01 -1.80
CA LEU A 34 -1.78 -10.41 -1.95
C LEU A 34 -2.07 -10.13 -3.43
N SER A 35 -3.20 -10.62 -3.93
CA SER A 35 -3.66 -10.33 -5.29
C SER A 35 -4.55 -9.10 -5.38
N ASN A 36 -5.05 -8.59 -4.25
CA ASN A 36 -6.03 -7.51 -4.19
C ASN A 36 -7.29 -7.78 -5.03
N GLY A 37 -7.76 -9.03 -5.01
CA GLY A 37 -8.92 -9.49 -5.78
C GLY A 37 -8.62 -9.90 -7.21
N LEU A 38 -7.44 -9.59 -7.75
CA LEU A 38 -7.05 -9.88 -9.14
C LEU A 38 -7.27 -11.35 -9.52
N GLU A 39 -6.91 -12.29 -8.63
CA GLU A 39 -7.07 -13.73 -8.91
C GLU A 39 -8.52 -14.10 -9.17
N SER A 40 -9.47 -13.55 -8.42
CA SER A 40 -10.91 -13.76 -8.67
C SER A 40 -11.36 -13.16 -9.99
N TYR A 41 -10.89 -11.95 -10.34
CA TYR A 41 -11.21 -11.33 -11.62
C TYR A 41 -10.71 -12.16 -12.80
N VAL A 42 -9.52 -12.77 -12.69
CA VAL A 42 -8.97 -13.64 -13.75
C VAL A 42 -9.72 -14.95 -13.84
N LEU A 43 -9.99 -15.62 -12.70
CA LEU A 43 -10.68 -16.91 -12.68
C LEU A 43 -12.16 -16.81 -13.11
N GLU A 44 -12.78 -15.66 -12.95
CA GLU A 44 -14.14 -15.36 -13.41
C GLU A 44 -14.15 -14.78 -14.83
N ASP A 45 -13.01 -14.76 -15.53
CA ASP A 45 -12.88 -14.29 -16.91
C ASP A 45 -13.15 -12.79 -17.14
N TRP A 46 -13.06 -11.96 -16.09
CA TRP A 46 -13.17 -10.51 -16.21
C TRP A 46 -11.87 -9.84 -16.71
N ILE A 47 -10.72 -10.47 -16.44
CA ILE A 47 -9.40 -10.01 -16.89
C ILE A 47 -8.75 -11.11 -17.71
N ARG A 48 -8.65 -10.90 -19.01
CA ARG A 48 -8.10 -11.85 -19.99
C ARG A 48 -7.02 -11.22 -20.88
N THR A 49 -7.04 -9.92 -21.02
CA THR A 49 -6.20 -9.16 -21.95
C THR A 49 -5.38 -8.08 -21.23
N PRO A 50 -4.33 -7.54 -21.87
CA PRO A 50 -3.61 -6.38 -21.37
C PRO A 50 -4.51 -5.17 -21.09
N GLU A 51 -5.52 -4.95 -21.93
CA GLU A 51 -6.48 -3.86 -21.84
C GLU A 51 -7.38 -4.01 -20.61
N ASP A 52 -7.85 -5.22 -20.32
CA ASP A 52 -8.66 -5.50 -19.13
C ASP A 52 -7.85 -5.23 -17.86
N LEU A 53 -6.59 -5.67 -17.83
CA LEU A 53 -5.69 -5.41 -16.70
C LEU A 53 -5.44 -3.91 -16.49
N LYS A 54 -5.25 -3.16 -17.58
CA LYS A 54 -5.09 -1.72 -17.51
C LYS A 54 -6.35 -1.06 -16.94
N GLN A 55 -7.52 -1.44 -17.41
CA GLN A 55 -8.80 -0.91 -16.91
C GLN A 55 -9.00 -1.24 -15.42
N TYR A 56 -8.62 -2.44 -14.98
CA TYR A 56 -8.64 -2.82 -13.56
C TYR A 56 -7.72 -1.92 -12.72
N LEU A 57 -6.48 -1.67 -13.18
CA LEU A 57 -5.52 -0.82 -12.47
C LEU A 57 -5.97 0.63 -12.41
N ASP A 58 -6.55 1.14 -13.48
CA ASP A 58 -7.11 2.51 -13.52
C ASP A 58 -8.25 2.63 -12.49
N GLY A 59 -9.17 1.66 -12.44
CA GLY A 59 -10.24 1.62 -11.43
C GLY A 59 -9.73 1.49 -10.00
N PHE A 60 -8.71 0.64 -9.78
CA PHE A 60 -8.05 0.46 -8.50
C PHE A 60 -7.45 1.78 -8.01
N LEU A 61 -6.66 2.48 -8.85
CA LEU A 61 -6.00 3.73 -8.49
C LEU A 61 -7.00 4.86 -8.17
N HIS A 62 -8.17 4.91 -8.84
CA HIS A 62 -9.19 5.92 -8.55
C HIS A 62 -9.77 5.83 -7.13
N THR A 63 -9.77 4.65 -6.52
CA THR A 63 -10.27 4.45 -5.15
C THR A 63 -9.16 4.38 -4.13
N PHE A 64 -7.92 4.14 -4.55
CA PHE A 64 -6.78 3.88 -3.67
C PHE A 64 -6.40 5.08 -2.80
N CYS A 65 -6.64 6.31 -3.26
CA CYS A 65 -6.47 7.53 -2.47
C CYS A 65 -7.39 7.58 -1.24
N TYR A 66 -8.56 6.96 -1.27
CA TYR A 66 -9.50 6.89 -0.15
C TYR A 66 -9.34 5.62 0.69
N GLN A 67 -8.39 4.78 0.35
CA GLN A 67 -8.09 3.51 0.95
C GLN A 67 -6.71 3.54 1.64
N ASP A 68 -5.78 2.72 1.24
CA ASP A 68 -4.48 2.58 1.89
C ASP A 68 -3.61 3.84 1.80
N LEU A 69 -3.66 4.59 0.68
CA LEU A 69 -2.93 5.85 0.59
C LEU A 69 -3.50 6.90 1.55
N GLY A 70 -4.83 7.04 1.63
CA GLY A 70 -5.46 7.97 2.56
C GLY A 70 -5.19 7.62 4.02
N LEU A 71 -5.21 6.32 4.38
CA LEU A 71 -4.80 5.87 5.72
C LEU A 71 -3.34 6.23 6.02
N MET A 72 -2.46 6.10 5.03
CA MET A 72 -1.04 6.41 5.16
C MET A 72 -0.79 7.90 5.29
N HIS A 73 -1.46 8.73 4.48
CA HIS A 73 -1.45 10.17 4.55
C HIS A 73 -1.82 10.68 5.96
N LEU A 74 -3.01 10.30 6.43
CA LEU A 74 -3.49 10.73 7.74
C LEU A 74 -2.61 10.22 8.90
N ALA A 75 -2.03 9.02 8.75
CA ALA A 75 -1.10 8.50 9.75
C ALA A 75 0.25 9.22 9.73
N TYR A 76 0.68 9.71 8.57
CA TYR A 76 1.89 10.51 8.42
C TYR A 76 1.73 11.88 9.07
N GLU A 77 0.62 12.58 8.79
CA GLU A 77 0.35 13.91 9.33
C GLU A 77 0.11 13.91 10.84
N HIS A 78 -0.51 12.86 11.37
CA HIS A 78 -0.87 12.73 12.78
C HIS A 78 0.00 11.71 13.54
N ALA A 79 1.25 11.48 13.10
CA ALA A 79 2.11 10.43 13.62
C ALA A 79 2.36 10.51 15.13
N ASP A 80 2.33 11.70 15.72
CA ASP A 80 2.53 11.94 17.16
C ASP A 80 1.21 11.94 17.97
N ASP A 81 0.05 11.93 17.30
CA ASP A 81 -1.28 11.92 17.94
C ASP A 81 -1.79 10.49 18.09
N LYS A 82 -1.50 9.87 19.23
CA LYS A 82 -1.90 8.48 19.51
C LYS A 82 -3.41 8.27 19.55
N GLU A 83 -4.18 9.29 19.95
CA GLU A 83 -5.64 9.22 20.01
C GLU A 83 -6.22 9.22 18.58
N PHE A 84 -5.72 10.11 17.71
CA PHE A 84 -6.09 10.12 16.30
C PHE A 84 -5.71 8.81 15.60
N ILE A 85 -4.50 8.30 15.84
CA ILE A 85 -4.05 7.02 15.26
C ILE A 85 -4.90 5.84 15.74
N ALA A 86 -5.34 5.84 17.01
CA ALA A 86 -6.25 4.80 17.52
C ALA A 86 -7.60 4.84 16.78
N LYS A 87 -8.18 6.03 16.58
CA LYS A 87 -9.40 6.21 15.80
C LYS A 87 -9.21 5.80 14.34
N LEU A 88 -8.09 6.17 13.73
CA LEU A 88 -7.74 5.78 12.36
C LEU A 88 -7.58 4.26 12.22
N HIS A 89 -7.03 3.58 13.23
CA HIS A 89 -6.94 2.13 13.29
C HIS A 89 -8.31 1.44 13.30
N GLU A 90 -9.24 1.93 14.13
CA GLU A 90 -10.62 1.40 14.18
C GLU A 90 -11.31 1.58 12.82
N LEU A 91 -11.18 2.76 12.23
CA LEU A 91 -11.73 3.06 10.91
C LEU A 91 -11.14 2.15 9.82
N ALA A 92 -9.81 1.93 9.83
CA ALA A 92 -9.15 1.00 8.91
C ALA A 92 -9.71 -0.43 9.03
N GLY A 93 -10.04 -0.87 10.25
CA GLY A 93 -10.69 -2.16 10.49
C GLY A 93 -12.10 -2.24 9.92
N ALA A 94 -12.85 -1.15 10.00
CA ALA A 94 -14.22 -1.06 9.50
C ALA A 94 -14.29 -0.96 7.96
N MET A 95 -13.42 -0.15 7.35
CA MET A 95 -13.45 0.10 5.90
C MET A 95 -12.89 -1.05 5.06
N LYS A 96 -12.03 -1.91 5.61
CA LYS A 96 -11.53 -3.12 4.94
C LYS A 96 -12.53 -4.25 5.08
N ILE A 97 -13.62 -4.18 4.30
CA ILE A 97 -14.77 -5.10 4.37
C ILE A 97 -14.38 -6.56 4.10
N PRO A 98 -13.62 -6.91 3.01
CA PRO A 98 -13.21 -8.29 2.78
C PRO A 98 -12.29 -8.78 3.91
N MET A 99 -12.61 -9.96 4.45
CA MET A 99 -11.89 -10.52 5.60
C MET A 99 -10.42 -10.77 5.31
N GLU A 100 -10.11 -11.34 4.15
CA GLU A 100 -8.71 -11.66 3.77
C GLU A 100 -7.87 -10.39 3.59
N VAL A 101 -8.42 -9.33 2.99
CA VAL A 101 -7.76 -8.02 2.85
C VAL A 101 -7.49 -7.41 4.22
N ARG A 102 -8.47 -7.41 5.12
CA ARG A 102 -8.33 -6.88 6.48
C ARG A 102 -7.28 -7.65 7.28
N ILE A 103 -7.34 -8.98 7.28
CA ILE A 103 -6.37 -9.83 7.97
C ILE A 103 -4.98 -9.69 7.35
N GLY A 104 -4.89 -9.64 6.01
CA GLY A 104 -3.65 -9.48 5.27
C GLY A 104 -2.94 -8.17 5.66
N SER A 105 -3.66 -7.05 5.60
CA SER A 105 -3.12 -5.73 5.96
C SER A 105 -2.66 -5.66 7.42
N SER A 106 -3.43 -6.24 8.37
CA SER A 106 -3.03 -6.32 9.78
C SER A 106 -1.80 -7.21 9.98
N ARG A 107 -1.72 -8.36 9.32
CA ARG A 107 -0.54 -9.24 9.38
C ARG A 107 0.70 -8.57 8.82
N MET A 108 0.58 -7.84 7.72
CA MET A 108 1.68 -7.07 7.16
C MET A 108 2.15 -5.99 8.12
N GLY A 109 1.25 -5.25 8.74
CA GLY A 109 1.60 -4.22 9.73
C GLY A 109 2.37 -4.80 10.93
N LYS A 110 1.90 -5.91 11.51
CA LYS A 110 2.60 -6.62 12.59
C LYS A 110 4.00 -7.09 12.18
N ARG A 111 4.14 -7.64 10.97
CA ARG A 111 5.44 -8.08 10.45
C ARG A 111 6.37 -6.89 10.19
N PHE A 112 5.81 -5.78 9.72
CA PHE A 112 6.54 -4.54 9.49
C PHE A 112 7.16 -4.02 10.79
N VAL A 113 6.36 -3.83 11.85
CA VAL A 113 6.86 -3.38 13.15
C VAL A 113 7.89 -4.35 13.72
N LYS A 114 7.64 -5.67 13.63
CA LYS A 114 8.62 -6.68 14.08
C LYS A 114 9.92 -6.67 13.28
N ALA A 115 9.88 -6.32 11.99
CA ALA A 115 11.09 -6.15 11.20
C ALA A 115 11.86 -4.90 11.64
N LEU A 116 11.16 -3.79 11.90
CA LEU A 116 11.77 -2.57 12.42
C LEU A 116 12.42 -2.78 13.80
N GLU A 117 11.79 -3.51 14.72
CA GLU A 117 12.39 -3.86 16.04
C GLU A 117 13.80 -4.47 15.91
N ARG A 118 14.06 -5.16 14.79
CA ARG A 118 15.35 -5.83 14.54
C ARG A 118 16.35 -4.99 13.74
N MET A 119 15.87 -3.99 13.00
CA MET A 119 16.69 -3.19 12.08
C MET A 119 16.85 -1.75 12.55
N ASP A 120 15.81 -1.19 13.15
CA ASP A 120 15.74 0.19 13.60
C ASP A 120 14.95 0.27 14.92
N ASP A 121 15.56 -0.17 16.00
CA ASP A 121 14.98 -0.25 17.35
C ASP A 121 14.57 1.13 17.92
N LYS A 122 15.04 2.21 17.29
CA LYS A 122 14.69 3.58 17.66
C LYS A 122 13.44 4.09 16.95
N ALA A 123 12.83 3.31 16.05
CA ALA A 123 11.59 3.70 15.39
C ALA A 123 10.46 3.90 16.42
N PRO A 124 9.85 5.10 16.53
CA PRO A 124 8.90 5.41 17.62
C PRO A 124 7.71 4.45 17.71
N LEU A 125 7.20 3.97 16.55
CA LEU A 125 6.04 3.08 16.50
C LEU A 125 6.29 1.70 17.14
N VAL A 126 7.55 1.25 17.22
CA VAL A 126 7.91 -0.05 17.83
C VAL A 126 7.45 -0.15 19.27
N GLU A 127 7.38 0.95 19.98
CA GLU A 127 6.97 0.97 21.40
C GLU A 127 5.46 0.82 21.59
N TRP A 128 4.64 1.38 20.68
CA TRP A 128 3.21 1.54 20.95
C TRP A 128 2.27 1.07 19.82
N TYR A 129 2.70 0.99 18.54
CA TYR A 129 1.84 0.59 17.41
C TYR A 129 2.20 -0.81 16.90
N LYS A 130 2.11 -1.84 17.76
CA LYS A 130 2.59 -3.21 17.46
C LYS A 130 1.62 -4.05 16.64
N ASP A 131 0.32 -3.79 16.72
CA ASP A 131 -0.75 -4.62 16.16
C ASP A 131 -1.55 -3.90 15.07
N GLY A 132 -0.93 -2.96 14.39
CA GLY A 132 -1.60 -2.07 13.45
C GLY A 132 -1.71 -2.57 12.02
N PHE A 133 -2.43 -1.80 11.20
CA PHE A 133 -2.51 -1.98 9.76
C PHE A 133 -1.25 -1.42 9.07
N HIS A 134 -0.81 -2.09 8.01
CA HIS A 134 0.45 -1.75 7.34
C HIS A 134 0.53 -0.29 6.83
N PRO A 135 -0.49 0.28 6.14
CA PRO A 135 -0.39 1.66 5.68
C PRO A 135 -0.24 2.67 6.82
N ILE A 136 -0.92 2.45 7.96
CA ILE A 136 -0.79 3.31 9.14
C ILE A 136 0.61 3.19 9.75
N ALA A 137 1.11 1.96 9.93
CA ALA A 137 2.45 1.73 10.47
C ALA A 137 3.55 2.36 9.61
N LEU A 138 3.42 2.24 8.28
CA LEU A 138 4.38 2.83 7.34
C LEU A 138 4.30 4.37 7.33
N GLY A 139 3.09 4.96 7.42
CA GLY A 139 2.91 6.42 7.52
C GLY A 139 3.61 7.00 8.76
N ILE A 140 3.38 6.40 9.94
CA ILE A 140 4.05 6.80 11.20
C ILE A 140 5.57 6.69 11.08
N TYR A 141 6.06 5.58 10.53
CA TYR A 141 7.50 5.37 10.35
C TYR A 141 8.12 6.38 9.40
N ALA A 142 7.48 6.65 8.27
CA ALA A 142 7.97 7.58 7.27
C ALA A 142 8.04 9.02 7.80
N SER A 143 7.03 9.46 8.57
CA SER A 143 7.04 10.74 9.29
C SER A 143 8.27 10.84 10.20
N SER A 144 8.56 9.79 10.97
CA SER A 144 9.75 9.75 11.86
C SER A 144 11.08 9.74 11.09
N CYS A 145 11.11 9.32 9.84
CA CYS A 145 12.28 9.33 8.97
C CYS A 145 12.50 10.68 8.27
N GLY A 146 11.55 11.62 8.35
CA GLY A 146 11.62 12.94 7.72
C GLY A 146 11.63 12.90 6.19
N ILE A 147 11.06 11.85 5.59
CA ILE A 147 10.88 11.78 4.14
C ILE A 147 9.72 12.68 3.71
N ASP A 148 9.82 13.24 2.53
CA ASP A 148 8.71 13.95 1.89
C ASP A 148 7.50 13.02 1.68
N GLU A 149 6.32 13.49 2.02
CA GLU A 149 5.10 12.69 2.01
C GLU A 149 4.69 12.28 0.59
N GLU A 150 4.79 13.16 -0.40
CA GLU A 150 4.47 12.83 -1.79
C GLU A 150 5.39 11.73 -2.32
N GLN A 151 6.67 11.72 -1.90
CA GLN A 151 7.61 10.65 -2.21
C GLN A 151 7.19 9.32 -1.56
N LEU A 152 6.78 9.35 -0.28
CA LEU A 152 6.27 8.14 0.41
C LEU A 152 5.08 7.53 -0.35
N LEU A 153 4.05 8.35 -0.62
CA LEU A 153 2.83 7.92 -1.28
C LEU A 153 3.11 7.38 -2.69
N THR A 154 4.02 8.05 -3.42
CA THR A 154 4.46 7.61 -4.76
C THR A 154 5.17 6.26 -4.71
N MET A 155 6.11 6.06 -3.78
CA MET A 155 6.83 4.79 -3.65
C MET A 155 5.90 3.65 -3.25
N TYR A 156 5.00 3.87 -2.31
CA TYR A 156 4.04 2.85 -1.89
C TYR A 156 3.05 2.51 -2.99
N GLY A 157 2.52 3.53 -3.67
CA GLY A 157 1.63 3.36 -4.81
C GLY A 157 2.29 2.58 -5.94
N TYR A 158 3.53 2.94 -6.31
CA TYR A 158 4.32 2.21 -7.29
C TYR A 158 4.54 0.75 -6.87
N GLY A 159 4.96 0.50 -5.63
CA GLY A 159 5.17 -0.86 -5.11
C GLY A 159 3.91 -1.70 -5.21
N THR A 160 2.75 -1.13 -4.88
CA THR A 160 1.46 -1.81 -4.93
C THR A 160 1.06 -2.17 -6.36
N ILE A 161 1.07 -1.22 -7.30
CA ILE A 161 0.70 -1.53 -8.70
C ILE A 161 1.72 -2.45 -9.37
N SER A 162 3.01 -2.34 -9.04
CA SER A 162 4.05 -3.24 -9.50
C SER A 162 3.80 -4.69 -9.04
N ALA A 163 3.41 -4.88 -7.77
CA ALA A 163 3.05 -6.19 -7.25
C ALA A 163 1.83 -6.78 -7.97
N ILE A 164 0.78 -5.97 -8.20
CA ILE A 164 -0.42 -6.39 -8.95
C ILE A 164 -0.04 -6.82 -10.38
N VAL A 165 0.75 -6.02 -11.10
CA VAL A 165 1.20 -6.36 -12.47
C VAL A 165 2.05 -7.64 -12.49
N ASN A 166 2.96 -7.81 -11.53
CA ASN A 166 3.78 -9.03 -11.41
C ASN A 166 2.91 -10.27 -11.14
N ASN A 167 1.84 -10.14 -10.37
CA ASN A 167 0.88 -11.21 -10.14
C ASN A 167 0.05 -11.49 -11.40
N ALA A 168 -0.36 -10.43 -12.12
CA ALA A 168 -1.11 -10.57 -13.37
C ALA A 168 -0.32 -11.32 -14.46
N VAL A 169 0.97 -11.05 -14.62
CA VAL A 169 1.84 -11.77 -15.59
C VAL A 169 1.88 -13.28 -15.34
N LYS A 170 1.60 -13.73 -14.12
CA LYS A 170 1.54 -15.15 -13.78
C LYS A 170 0.15 -15.77 -13.98
N LEU A 171 -0.89 -14.96 -13.91
CA LEU A 171 -2.30 -15.39 -13.97
C LEU A 171 -2.91 -15.27 -15.38
N VAL A 172 -2.48 -14.27 -16.13
CA VAL A 172 -2.96 -13.95 -17.48
C VAL A 172 -1.83 -14.25 -18.47
N PRO A 173 -2.10 -14.69 -19.71
CA PRO A 173 -1.07 -14.98 -20.72
C PRO A 173 -0.42 -13.68 -21.26
N LEU A 174 0.28 -12.97 -20.39
CA LEU A 174 1.00 -11.72 -20.66
C LEU A 174 2.51 -11.96 -20.66
N SER A 175 3.22 -11.33 -21.57
CA SER A 175 4.68 -11.26 -21.49
C SER A 175 5.12 -10.30 -20.37
N GLN A 176 6.31 -10.51 -19.82
CA GLN A 176 6.89 -9.57 -18.86
C GLN A 176 7.00 -8.14 -19.42
N MET A 177 7.29 -8.00 -20.72
CA MET A 177 7.40 -6.70 -21.37
C MET A 177 6.04 -6.00 -21.48
N GLU A 178 4.97 -6.74 -21.73
CA GLU A 178 3.60 -6.19 -21.70
C GLU A 178 3.23 -5.72 -20.30
N GLY A 179 3.55 -6.50 -19.26
CA GLY A 179 3.39 -6.08 -17.88
C GLY A 179 4.12 -4.75 -17.59
N GLN A 180 5.37 -4.61 -18.04
CA GLN A 180 6.13 -3.36 -17.86
C GLN A 180 5.51 -2.18 -18.63
N ARG A 181 4.95 -2.40 -19.82
CA ARG A 181 4.25 -1.34 -20.58
C ARG A 181 2.98 -0.89 -19.87
N ILE A 182 2.22 -1.83 -19.32
CA ILE A 182 1.01 -1.53 -18.53
C ILE A 182 1.39 -0.72 -17.29
N LEU A 183 2.38 -1.18 -16.51
CA LEU A 183 2.87 -0.48 -15.33
C LEU A 183 3.30 0.96 -15.66
N HIS A 184 4.10 1.14 -16.71
CA HIS A 184 4.53 2.46 -17.17
C HIS A 184 3.32 3.34 -17.57
N GLY A 185 2.32 2.76 -18.22
CA GLY A 185 1.08 3.45 -18.59
C GLY A 185 0.21 3.92 -17.42
N CYS A 186 0.40 3.34 -16.21
CA CYS A 186 -0.32 3.74 -15.00
C CYS A 186 0.29 4.95 -14.29
N PHE A 187 1.51 5.39 -14.63
CA PHE A 187 2.19 6.47 -13.91
C PHE A 187 1.42 7.80 -13.86
N PRO A 188 0.79 8.28 -14.97
CA PRO A 188 0.00 9.51 -14.89
C PRO A 188 -1.22 9.40 -13.96
N VAL A 189 -1.86 8.23 -13.91
CA VAL A 189 -3.00 7.98 -13.03
C VAL A 189 -2.54 7.87 -11.57
N LEU A 190 -1.40 7.22 -11.32
CA LEU A 190 -0.79 7.15 -9.99
C LEU A 190 -0.41 8.56 -9.48
N GLU A 191 0.17 9.41 -10.31
CA GLU A 191 0.49 10.79 -9.95
C GLU A 191 -0.77 11.56 -9.54
N GLN A 192 -1.87 11.42 -10.29
CA GLN A 192 -3.15 12.05 -9.94
C GLN A 192 -3.72 11.48 -8.63
N CYS A 193 -3.62 10.16 -8.43
CA CYS A 193 -4.03 9.49 -7.20
C CYS A 193 -3.26 10.03 -5.99
N VAL A 194 -1.95 10.17 -6.08
CA VAL A 194 -1.09 10.72 -5.02
C VAL A 194 -1.47 12.16 -4.71
N LYS A 195 -1.61 13.02 -5.72
CA LYS A 195 -2.05 14.41 -5.53
C LYS A 195 -3.41 14.50 -4.83
N LYS A 196 -4.36 13.64 -5.24
CA LYS A 196 -5.68 13.61 -4.58
C LYS A 196 -5.58 13.13 -3.13
N THR A 197 -4.66 12.22 -2.84
CA THR A 197 -4.47 11.68 -1.47
C THR A 197 -4.09 12.78 -0.48
N LEU A 198 -3.26 13.74 -0.88
CA LEU A 198 -2.80 14.85 -0.03
C LEU A 198 -3.95 15.78 0.43
N ASP A 199 -5.09 15.74 -0.23
CA ASP A 199 -6.28 16.51 0.14
C ASP A 199 -7.34 15.65 0.86
N VAL A 200 -7.09 14.35 1.08
CA VAL A 200 -8.08 13.42 1.64
C VAL A 200 -8.23 13.63 3.14
N THR A 201 -9.46 13.81 3.58
CA THR A 201 -9.83 13.92 4.98
C THR A 201 -10.32 12.60 5.55
N ILE A 202 -10.38 12.49 6.89
CA ILE A 202 -10.87 11.29 7.57
C ILE A 202 -12.31 10.92 7.16
N ASP A 203 -13.13 11.92 6.82
CA ASP A 203 -14.53 11.72 6.43
C ASP A 203 -14.69 11.16 5.01
N GLU A 204 -13.64 11.25 4.18
CA GLU A 204 -13.60 10.73 2.81
C GLU A 204 -13.05 9.30 2.75
N LEU A 205 -12.48 8.79 3.86
CA LEU A 205 -11.95 7.42 3.89
C LEU A 205 -13.04 6.38 3.71
N GLY A 206 -12.68 5.26 3.08
CA GLY A 206 -13.56 4.10 2.93
C GLY A 206 -14.54 4.23 1.75
N VAL A 207 -14.28 5.11 0.79
CA VAL A 207 -14.99 5.07 -0.50
C VAL A 207 -14.84 3.66 -1.07
N SER A 208 -15.98 2.97 -1.18
CA SER A 208 -16.02 1.55 -1.52
C SER A 208 -15.79 1.32 -3.01
N ALA A 209 -14.85 0.45 -3.32
CA ALA A 209 -14.71 -0.17 -4.63
C ALA A 209 -15.56 -1.45 -4.66
N VAL A 210 -16.91 -1.31 -4.65
CA VAL A 210 -17.87 -2.41 -4.43
C VAL A 210 -17.56 -3.65 -5.28
N ALA A 211 -17.24 -3.49 -6.56
CA ALA A 211 -16.88 -4.60 -7.43
C ALA A 211 -15.62 -5.31 -6.93
N ASN A 212 -14.59 -4.56 -6.54
CA ASN A 212 -13.34 -5.11 -6.01
C ASN A 212 -13.57 -5.83 -4.68
N ASP A 213 -14.36 -5.25 -3.78
CA ASP A 213 -14.69 -5.87 -2.49
C ASP A 213 -15.42 -7.21 -2.70
N ILE A 214 -16.36 -7.28 -3.65
CA ILE A 214 -17.06 -8.52 -4.01
C ILE A 214 -16.06 -9.58 -4.53
N HIS A 215 -15.13 -9.23 -5.42
CA HIS A 215 -14.14 -10.16 -5.92
C HIS A 215 -13.15 -10.60 -4.84
N CYS A 216 -12.73 -9.70 -3.94
CA CYS A 216 -11.94 -10.07 -2.77
C CYS A 216 -12.70 -11.04 -1.83
N MET A 217 -14.02 -10.86 -1.61
CA MET A 217 -14.83 -11.78 -0.82
C MET A 217 -15.02 -13.14 -1.52
N ARG A 218 -15.16 -13.15 -2.85
CA ARG A 218 -15.26 -14.38 -3.63
C ARG A 218 -13.96 -15.17 -3.59
N HIS A 219 -12.82 -14.50 -3.49
CA HIS A 219 -11.51 -15.12 -3.34
C HIS A 219 -11.46 -16.10 -2.15
N GLU A 220 -12.15 -15.81 -1.05
CA GLU A 220 -12.23 -16.68 0.13
C GLU A 220 -12.81 -18.08 -0.18
N ARG A 221 -13.59 -18.21 -1.26
CA ARG A 221 -14.30 -19.44 -1.65
C ARG A 221 -13.68 -20.14 -2.85
N LEU A 222 -12.56 -19.63 -3.39
CA LEU A 222 -11.89 -20.29 -4.51
C LEU A 222 -11.33 -21.65 -4.08
N TYR A 223 -11.56 -22.66 -4.90
CA TYR A 223 -11.08 -24.02 -4.65
C TYR A 223 -9.55 -24.14 -4.78
N THR A 224 -9.00 -23.48 -5.80
CA THR A 224 -7.56 -23.37 -6.02
C THR A 224 -7.14 -21.91 -5.87
N ARG A 225 -6.15 -21.65 -5.03
CA ARG A 225 -5.64 -20.28 -4.78
C ARG A 225 -4.12 -20.27 -4.85
N GLN A 226 -3.58 -19.31 -5.58
CA GLN A 226 -2.14 -19.03 -5.62
C GLN A 226 -1.75 -17.94 -4.64
N TYR A 227 -2.70 -17.05 -4.29
CA TYR A 227 -2.51 -15.88 -3.43
C TYR A 227 -3.31 -16.00 -2.13
N MET A 228 -3.03 -15.09 -1.20
CA MET A 228 -3.70 -15.04 0.12
C MET A 228 -4.95 -14.15 0.13
N SER A 229 -5.10 -13.27 -0.87
CA SER A 229 -6.31 -12.44 -1.06
C SER A 229 -6.38 -11.91 -2.48
#